data_1086ca6683234cd42afdb2c9ed4cbbcc
#
_entry.id   1086ca6683234cd42afdb2c9ed4cbbcc
#
_cell.length_a   1.000
_cell.length_b   1.000
_cell.length_c   1.000
_cell.angle_alpha   90.00
_cell.angle_beta   90.00
_cell.angle_gamma   90.00
#
_symmetry.space_group_name_H-M   'P 1'
#
loop_
_entity.id
_entity.type
_entity.pdbx_description
1 polymer ?
#
loop_
_entity_poly.entity_id
_entity_poly.type
_entity_poly.pdbx_seq_one_letter_code
_entity_poly.pdbx_strand_id
1 'polypeptide(L)'
;MFDWLANPNRFNRITEKIQPCILFITIITLISGLYFGLFDSPKDYQQGEAVRIMYVHVPSAWLASFLYFSLAISCVFYLVWKHPLADLVSSSIAPIGALFSVLTLVTGSLWGKPMWGTWWVWDARLTSMLVLFFFYLGYILLSNAFERKIDGSKTASVLAIVGLINLPIVKFSVDWWHTLHQPASIIKIGGPSIDDKMLLPLILMIFALSFFSLYMIILNVKTKLIEKKCEALLLKSNLEEISKTG
;
A
#
# COMPACT_ATOMS: atom_id res chain seq x y z
N MET A 1 1.48 -27.93 -2.82
CA MET A 1 1.51 -27.13 -4.06
C MET A 1 2.09 -25.71 -3.83
N PHE A 2 1.96 -25.12 -2.64
CA PHE A 2 2.50 -23.77 -2.33
C PHE A 2 3.93 -23.74 -1.77
N ASP A 3 4.52 -24.89 -1.44
CA ASP A 3 5.90 -25.00 -0.90
C ASP A 3 6.97 -24.42 -1.85
N TRP A 4 6.64 -24.38 -3.15
CA TRP A 4 7.52 -23.82 -4.18
C TRP A 4 7.74 -22.32 -3.99
N LEU A 5 6.71 -21.57 -3.58
CA LEU A 5 6.78 -20.12 -3.31
C LEU A 5 7.28 -19.82 -1.88
N ALA A 6 7.20 -20.81 -0.97
CA ALA A 6 7.58 -20.65 0.43
C ALA A 6 9.10 -20.61 0.69
N ASN A 7 9.94 -20.89 -0.34
CA ASN A 7 11.38 -20.98 -0.16
C ASN A 7 12.06 -19.60 -0.18
N PRO A 8 12.62 -19.10 0.95
CA PRO A 8 13.28 -17.81 1.05
C PRO A 8 14.45 -17.64 0.07
N ASN A 9 15.24 -18.70 -0.16
CA ASN A 9 16.37 -18.65 -1.07
C ASN A 9 15.94 -18.42 -2.53
N ARG A 10 14.82 -19.02 -2.92
CA ARG A 10 14.24 -18.81 -4.25
C ARG A 10 13.66 -17.40 -4.38
N PHE A 11 12.95 -16.91 -3.36
CA PHE A 11 12.47 -15.53 -3.29
C PHE A 11 13.64 -14.56 -3.51
N ASN A 12 14.73 -14.71 -2.76
CA ASN A 12 15.92 -13.86 -2.90
C ASN A 12 16.52 -13.92 -4.32
N ARG A 13 16.71 -15.12 -4.88
CA ARG A 13 17.28 -15.30 -6.23
C ARG A 13 16.45 -14.61 -7.31
N ILE A 14 15.12 -14.70 -7.23
CA ILE A 14 14.22 -14.06 -8.20
C ILE A 14 14.26 -12.55 -8.01
N THR A 15 14.11 -12.07 -6.78
CA THR A 15 14.02 -10.65 -6.48
C THR A 15 15.34 -9.90 -6.74
N GLU A 16 16.50 -10.52 -6.54
CA GLU A 16 17.79 -9.95 -6.91
C GLU A 16 17.88 -9.59 -8.39
N LYS A 17 17.30 -10.41 -9.26
CA LYS A 17 17.31 -10.16 -10.72
C LYS A 17 16.30 -9.10 -11.15
N ILE A 18 15.10 -9.08 -10.54
CA ILE A 18 14.01 -8.20 -10.98
C ILE A 18 14.04 -6.83 -10.30
N GLN A 19 14.59 -6.72 -9.10
CA GLN A 19 14.59 -5.50 -8.29
C GLN A 19 15.25 -4.29 -8.99
N PRO A 20 16.42 -4.42 -9.69
CA PRO A 20 17.00 -3.30 -10.44
C PRO A 20 16.08 -2.82 -11.58
N CYS A 21 15.42 -3.77 -12.27
CA CYS A 21 14.49 -3.42 -13.36
C CYS A 21 13.25 -2.69 -12.81
N ILE A 22 12.71 -3.14 -11.67
CA ILE A 22 11.59 -2.47 -11.01
C ILE A 22 11.98 -1.04 -10.62
N LEU A 23 13.15 -0.85 -10.02
CA LEU A 23 13.65 0.47 -9.65
C LEU A 23 13.83 1.38 -10.88
N PHE A 24 14.39 0.86 -11.95
CA PHE A 24 14.58 1.61 -13.20
C PHE A 24 13.22 2.06 -13.79
N ILE A 25 12.25 1.15 -13.88
CA ILE A 25 10.89 1.46 -14.35
C ILE A 25 10.24 2.51 -13.44
N THR A 26 10.38 2.36 -12.12
CA THR A 26 9.87 3.34 -11.14
C THR A 26 10.40 4.74 -11.42
N ILE A 27 11.74 4.88 -11.59
CA ILE A 27 12.38 6.17 -11.80
C ILE A 27 11.91 6.81 -13.11
N ILE A 28 11.89 6.05 -14.21
CA ILE A 28 11.48 6.57 -15.51
C ILE A 28 10.00 6.99 -15.49
N THR A 29 9.12 6.14 -14.98
CA THR A 29 7.68 6.44 -14.97
C THR A 29 7.37 7.59 -14.00
N LEU A 30 8.08 7.71 -12.88
CA LEU A 30 7.93 8.80 -11.92
C LEU A 30 8.36 10.14 -12.54
N ILE A 31 9.56 10.20 -13.12
CA ILE A 31 10.07 11.43 -13.76
C ILE A 31 9.16 11.84 -14.90
N SER A 32 8.80 10.91 -15.78
CA SER A 32 7.92 11.20 -16.92
C SER A 32 6.51 11.61 -16.46
N GLY A 33 5.95 10.91 -15.47
CA GLY A 33 4.62 11.22 -14.92
C GLY A 33 4.56 12.59 -14.26
N LEU A 34 5.61 12.96 -13.49
CA LEU A 34 5.72 14.30 -12.90
C LEU A 34 5.95 15.37 -13.96
N TYR A 35 6.80 15.13 -14.95
CA TYR A 35 7.05 16.08 -16.01
C TYR A 35 5.76 16.39 -16.79
N PHE A 36 5.10 15.38 -17.35
CA PHE A 36 3.85 15.57 -18.08
C PHE A 36 2.72 16.10 -17.20
N GLY A 37 2.63 15.65 -15.95
CA GLY A 37 1.58 16.10 -15.03
C GLY A 37 1.73 17.55 -14.57
N LEU A 38 2.95 18.01 -14.35
CA LEU A 38 3.20 19.36 -13.81
C LEU A 38 3.40 20.42 -14.89
N PHE A 39 3.95 20.06 -16.07
CA PHE A 39 4.34 21.04 -17.08
C PHE A 39 3.52 20.97 -18.37
N ASP A 40 3.10 19.77 -18.81
CA ASP A 40 2.42 19.60 -20.10
C ASP A 40 0.88 19.45 -19.97
N SER A 41 0.41 18.95 -18.83
CA SER A 41 -1.02 18.74 -18.58
C SER A 41 -1.79 20.09 -18.57
N PRO A 42 -2.94 20.16 -19.24
CA PRO A 42 -3.77 21.36 -19.23
C PRO A 42 -4.35 21.63 -17.85
N LYS A 43 -4.75 22.89 -17.62
CA LYS A 43 -5.55 23.26 -16.44
C LYS A 43 -6.98 22.76 -16.61
N ASP A 44 -7.60 22.34 -15.52
CA ASP A 44 -9.02 22.04 -15.52
C ASP A 44 -9.85 23.34 -15.52
N TYR A 45 -10.99 23.32 -16.21
CA TYR A 45 -11.82 24.51 -16.34
C TYR A 45 -12.51 24.93 -15.04
N GLN A 46 -12.76 24.01 -14.11
CA GLN A 46 -13.35 24.30 -12.80
C GLN A 46 -12.30 24.39 -11.69
N GLN A 47 -11.30 23.51 -11.74
CA GLN A 47 -10.33 23.29 -10.66
C GLN A 47 -9.02 24.07 -10.87
N GLY A 48 -8.81 24.62 -12.06
CA GLY A 48 -7.57 25.33 -12.38
C GLY A 48 -6.34 24.44 -12.23
N GLU A 49 -5.30 24.97 -11.57
CA GLU A 49 -4.04 24.24 -11.28
C GLU A 49 -4.21 23.18 -10.18
N ALA A 50 -5.23 23.30 -9.32
CA ALA A 50 -5.44 22.33 -8.22
C ALA A 50 -5.67 20.91 -8.71
N VAL A 51 -6.12 20.72 -9.97
CA VAL A 51 -6.28 19.43 -10.61
C VAL A 51 -4.99 18.61 -10.61
N ARG A 52 -3.81 19.24 -10.63
CA ARG A 52 -2.50 18.54 -10.67
C ARG A 52 -2.25 17.68 -9.43
N ILE A 53 -2.95 17.96 -8.32
CA ILE A 53 -2.89 17.13 -7.11
C ILE A 53 -3.36 15.71 -7.40
N MET A 54 -4.23 15.50 -8.40
CA MET A 54 -4.76 14.18 -8.74
C MET A 54 -3.66 13.18 -9.13
N TYR A 55 -2.53 13.65 -9.70
CA TYR A 55 -1.43 12.77 -10.13
C TYR A 55 -0.73 12.05 -8.95
N VAL A 56 -0.88 12.57 -7.74
CA VAL A 56 -0.42 11.91 -6.52
C VAL A 56 -1.59 11.31 -5.75
N HIS A 57 -2.69 12.06 -5.62
CA HIS A 57 -3.86 11.66 -4.82
C HIS A 57 -4.53 10.38 -5.34
N VAL A 58 -4.86 10.35 -6.62
CA VAL A 58 -5.62 9.21 -7.20
C VAL A 58 -4.82 7.90 -7.14
N PRO A 59 -3.55 7.86 -7.57
CA PRO A 59 -2.73 6.65 -7.41
C PRO A 59 -2.55 6.24 -5.95
N SER A 60 -2.38 7.21 -5.03
CA SER A 60 -2.24 6.91 -3.60
C SER A 60 -3.49 6.29 -3.00
N ALA A 61 -4.68 6.82 -3.32
CA ALA A 61 -5.98 6.30 -2.86
C ALA A 61 -6.24 4.88 -3.37
N TRP A 62 -5.91 4.65 -4.64
CA TRP A 62 -6.02 3.32 -5.24
C TRP A 62 -5.06 2.34 -4.57
N LEU A 63 -3.78 2.72 -4.38
CA LEU A 63 -2.77 1.88 -3.73
C LEU A 63 -3.09 1.61 -2.26
N ALA A 64 -3.59 2.58 -1.51
CA ALA A 64 -4.04 2.36 -0.14
C ALA A 64 -5.05 1.22 -0.05
N SER A 65 -6.05 1.20 -0.95
CA SER A 65 -7.06 0.15 -1.00
C SER A 65 -6.50 -1.18 -1.52
N PHE A 66 -5.73 -1.16 -2.60
CA PHE A 66 -5.16 -2.36 -3.22
C PHE A 66 -4.16 -3.07 -2.29
N LEU A 67 -3.30 -2.30 -1.62
CA LEU A 67 -2.35 -2.84 -0.65
C LEU A 67 -3.05 -3.42 0.58
N TYR A 68 -4.17 -2.80 1.03
CA TYR A 68 -4.95 -3.38 2.12
C TYR A 68 -5.58 -4.72 1.74
N PHE A 69 -6.14 -4.81 0.54
CA PHE A 69 -6.64 -6.09 0.01
C PHE A 69 -5.53 -7.14 -0.05
N SER A 70 -4.35 -6.76 -0.55
CA SER A 70 -3.18 -7.65 -0.64
C SER A 70 -2.65 -8.08 0.75
N LEU A 71 -2.67 -7.17 1.72
CA LEU A 71 -2.39 -7.43 3.13
C LEU A 71 -3.32 -8.52 3.69
N ALA A 72 -4.62 -8.32 3.53
CA ALA A 72 -5.62 -9.25 4.05
C ALA A 72 -5.54 -10.63 3.39
N ILE A 73 -5.34 -10.70 2.07
CA ILE A 73 -5.07 -11.97 1.37
C ILE A 73 -3.83 -12.67 1.94
N SER A 74 -2.73 -11.94 2.15
CA SER A 74 -1.52 -12.51 2.77
C SER A 74 -1.81 -13.04 4.19
N CYS A 75 -2.64 -12.33 4.96
CA CYS A 75 -3.09 -12.77 6.29
C CYS A 75 -3.92 -14.06 6.23
N VAL A 76 -4.80 -14.22 5.24
CA VAL A 76 -5.53 -15.47 5.01
C VAL A 76 -4.55 -16.62 4.73
N PHE A 77 -3.58 -16.42 3.84
CA PHE A 77 -2.55 -17.43 3.56
C PHE A 77 -1.75 -17.80 4.82
N TYR A 78 -1.43 -16.82 5.66
CA TYR A 78 -0.75 -17.07 6.93
C TYR A 78 -1.62 -17.87 7.92
N LEU A 79 -2.89 -17.50 8.12
CA LEU A 79 -3.76 -18.15 9.09
C LEU A 79 -4.16 -19.57 8.68
N VAL A 80 -4.49 -19.77 7.39
CA VAL A 80 -5.00 -21.05 6.88
C VAL A 80 -3.86 -22.04 6.62
N TRP A 81 -2.85 -21.62 5.87
CA TRP A 81 -1.75 -22.49 5.44
C TRP A 81 -0.46 -22.36 6.24
N LYS A 82 -0.43 -21.48 7.25
CA LYS A 82 0.78 -21.21 8.08
C LYS A 82 2.00 -20.85 7.22
N HIS A 83 1.77 -20.19 6.09
CA HIS A 83 2.82 -19.91 5.11
C HIS A 83 3.82 -18.87 5.64
N PRO A 84 5.11 -19.19 5.83
CA PRO A 84 6.07 -18.34 6.55
C PRO A 84 6.37 -17.01 5.85
N LEU A 85 6.35 -16.99 4.50
CA LEU A 85 6.54 -15.75 3.75
C LEU A 85 5.29 -14.87 3.76
N ALA A 86 4.08 -15.42 3.94
CA ALA A 86 2.86 -14.63 3.96
C ALA A 86 2.82 -13.64 5.13
N ASP A 87 3.29 -14.05 6.32
CA ASP A 87 3.45 -13.17 7.48
C ASP A 87 4.47 -12.04 7.22
N LEU A 88 5.59 -12.36 6.56
CA LEU A 88 6.60 -11.36 6.19
C LEU A 88 6.07 -10.38 5.15
N VAL A 89 5.31 -10.88 4.17
CA VAL A 89 4.70 -10.04 3.12
C VAL A 89 3.64 -9.12 3.74
N SER A 90 2.71 -9.64 4.54
CA SER A 90 1.68 -8.83 5.18
C SER A 90 2.28 -7.74 6.06
N SER A 91 3.25 -8.08 6.91
CA SER A 91 3.93 -7.09 7.76
C SER A 91 4.81 -6.10 6.99
N SER A 92 5.20 -6.42 5.75
CA SER A 92 5.93 -5.51 4.86
C SER A 92 5.00 -4.58 4.07
N ILE A 93 3.79 -5.02 3.75
CA ILE A 93 2.76 -4.22 3.07
C ILE A 93 2.20 -3.14 4.00
N ALA A 94 1.94 -3.48 5.27
CA ALA A 94 1.21 -2.62 6.19
C ALA A 94 1.77 -1.18 6.31
N PRO A 95 3.07 -0.94 6.55
CA PRO A 95 3.61 0.42 6.66
C PRO A 95 3.52 1.20 5.35
N ILE A 96 3.63 0.52 4.19
CA ILE A 96 3.54 1.15 2.87
C ILE A 96 2.09 1.54 2.58
N GLY A 97 1.13 0.68 2.89
CA GLY A 97 -0.29 0.98 2.76
C GLY A 97 -0.75 2.11 3.68
N ALA A 98 -0.24 2.14 4.93
CA ALA A 98 -0.45 3.24 5.86
C ALA A 98 0.07 4.57 5.29
N LEU A 99 1.29 4.58 4.72
CA LEU A 99 1.86 5.76 4.06
C LEU A 99 0.97 6.28 2.94
N PHE A 100 0.48 5.40 2.04
CA PHE A 100 -0.41 5.80 0.96
C PHE A 100 -1.77 6.29 1.47
N SER A 101 -2.27 5.74 2.57
CA SER A 101 -3.49 6.27 3.22
C SER A 101 -3.27 7.70 3.75
N VAL A 102 -2.13 7.98 4.39
CA VAL A 102 -1.76 9.33 4.84
C VAL A 102 -1.61 10.28 3.66
N LEU A 103 -0.89 9.86 2.60
CA LEU A 103 -0.74 10.68 1.39
C LEU A 103 -2.10 11.01 0.77
N THR A 104 -3.03 10.05 0.73
CA THR A 104 -4.39 10.27 0.23
C THR A 104 -5.14 11.29 1.09
N LEU A 105 -5.09 11.17 2.41
CA LEU A 105 -5.76 12.09 3.32
C LEU A 105 -5.17 13.51 3.23
N VAL A 106 -3.86 13.65 3.21
CA VAL A 106 -3.18 14.96 3.11
C VAL A 106 -3.45 15.62 1.76
N THR A 107 -3.22 14.89 0.65
CA THR A 107 -3.45 15.44 -0.69
C THR A 107 -4.93 15.71 -0.95
N GLY A 108 -5.83 14.89 -0.40
CA GLY A 108 -7.28 15.11 -0.44
C GLY A 108 -7.69 16.39 0.29
N SER A 109 -7.13 16.66 1.47
CA SER A 109 -7.37 17.91 2.21
C SER A 109 -6.84 19.14 1.46
N LEU A 110 -5.62 19.03 0.87
CA LEU A 110 -5.03 20.10 0.06
C LEU A 110 -5.87 20.38 -1.20
N TRP A 111 -6.44 19.37 -1.81
CA TRP A 111 -7.30 19.51 -2.97
C TRP A 111 -8.71 19.97 -2.60
N GLY A 112 -9.26 19.52 -1.47
CA GLY A 112 -10.57 19.89 -0.98
C GLY A 112 -10.68 21.37 -0.60
N LYS A 113 -9.62 21.96 -0.07
CA LYS A 113 -9.65 23.38 0.37
C LYS A 113 -10.02 24.36 -0.75
N PRO A 114 -9.39 24.38 -1.93
CA PRO A 114 -9.81 25.23 -3.04
C PRO A 114 -11.15 24.84 -3.66
N MET A 115 -11.54 23.54 -3.61
CA MET A 115 -12.73 23.05 -4.26
C MET A 115 -14.01 23.19 -3.42
N TRP A 116 -13.89 22.97 -2.11
CA TRP A 116 -15.03 22.91 -1.18
C TRP A 116 -14.99 24.02 -0.10
N GLY A 117 -13.93 24.85 -0.07
CA GLY A 117 -13.75 25.89 0.95
C GLY A 117 -13.30 25.39 2.32
N THR A 118 -13.17 24.07 2.51
CA THR A 118 -12.78 23.44 3.77
C THR A 118 -11.71 22.39 3.57
N TRP A 119 -10.89 22.16 4.63
CA TRP A 119 -9.86 21.11 4.61
C TRP A 119 -10.42 19.72 4.81
N TRP A 120 -11.57 19.58 5.46
CA TRP A 120 -12.17 18.31 5.83
C TRP A 120 -13.69 18.39 5.82
N VAL A 121 -14.29 17.29 5.38
CA VAL A 121 -15.73 17.04 5.48
C VAL A 121 -15.92 15.61 5.99
N TRP A 122 -16.83 15.45 6.95
CA TRP A 122 -17.18 14.14 7.48
C TRP A 122 -18.17 13.42 6.56
N ASP A 123 -17.73 13.16 5.34
CA ASP A 123 -18.48 12.34 4.39
C ASP A 123 -18.02 10.86 4.44
N ALA A 124 -18.78 10.00 3.77
CA ALA A 124 -18.49 8.56 3.78
C ALA A 124 -17.15 8.21 3.13
N ARG A 125 -16.69 8.97 2.10
CA ARG A 125 -15.44 8.72 1.39
C ARG A 125 -14.23 9.06 2.25
N LEU A 126 -14.20 10.27 2.81
CA LEU A 126 -13.05 10.71 3.61
C LEU A 126 -12.99 9.92 4.92
N THR A 127 -14.14 9.70 5.56
CA THR A 127 -14.21 8.95 6.81
C THR A 127 -13.78 7.50 6.63
N SER A 128 -14.23 6.81 5.58
CA SER A 128 -13.82 5.42 5.33
C SER A 128 -12.33 5.29 4.98
N MET A 129 -11.74 6.28 4.31
CA MET A 129 -10.29 6.31 4.06
C MET A 129 -9.51 6.53 5.38
N LEU A 130 -9.99 7.37 6.28
CA LEU A 130 -9.42 7.54 7.62
C LEU A 130 -9.52 6.25 8.45
N VAL A 131 -10.66 5.56 8.40
CA VAL A 131 -10.85 4.24 9.03
C VAL A 131 -9.89 3.21 8.44
N LEU A 132 -9.65 3.22 7.13
CA LEU A 132 -8.67 2.34 6.48
C LEU A 132 -7.25 2.59 7.02
N PHE A 133 -6.87 3.85 7.21
CA PHE A 133 -5.60 4.19 7.84
C PHE A 133 -5.49 3.63 9.28
N PHE A 134 -6.55 3.73 10.09
CA PHE A 134 -6.56 3.16 11.43
C PHE A 134 -6.51 1.62 11.43
N PHE A 135 -7.07 0.94 10.44
CA PHE A 135 -6.89 -0.50 10.28
C PHE A 135 -5.42 -0.87 9.99
N TYR A 136 -4.71 -0.10 9.18
CA TYR A 136 -3.27 -0.28 8.97
C TYR A 136 -2.48 -0.06 10.26
N LEU A 137 -2.75 1.02 10.98
CA LEU A 137 -2.11 1.29 12.28
C LEU A 137 -2.40 0.19 13.30
N GLY A 138 -3.66 -0.23 13.40
CA GLY A 138 -4.07 -1.33 14.27
C GLY A 138 -3.34 -2.62 13.96
N TYR A 139 -3.19 -2.98 12.67
CA TYR A 139 -2.39 -4.12 12.26
C TYR A 139 -0.93 -3.98 12.71
N ILE A 140 -0.28 -2.84 12.46
CA ILE A 140 1.12 -2.60 12.82
C ILE A 140 1.31 -2.68 14.34
N LEU A 141 0.43 -2.06 15.11
CA LEU A 141 0.50 -2.07 16.57
C LEU A 141 0.28 -3.47 17.14
N LEU A 142 -0.77 -4.18 16.71
CA LEU A 142 -1.08 -5.52 17.20
C LEU A 142 -0.01 -6.54 16.83
N SER A 143 0.59 -6.44 15.65
CA SER A 143 1.67 -7.35 15.24
C SER A 143 2.90 -7.28 16.16
N ASN A 144 3.09 -6.16 16.88
CA ASN A 144 4.21 -5.90 17.77
C ASN A 144 3.82 -5.86 19.26
N ALA A 145 2.54 -5.99 19.61
CA ALA A 145 2.06 -5.82 20.98
C ALA A 145 2.28 -7.04 21.90
N PHE A 146 2.64 -8.18 21.36
CA PHE A 146 2.74 -9.45 22.10
C PHE A 146 4.20 -9.89 22.25
N GLU A 147 4.55 -10.44 23.40
CA GLU A 147 5.88 -11.03 23.62
C GLU A 147 6.18 -12.14 22.61
N ARG A 148 5.19 -12.99 22.33
CA ARG A 148 5.29 -14.02 21.30
C ARG A 148 4.87 -13.45 19.96
N LYS A 149 5.82 -13.27 19.02
CA LYS A 149 5.60 -12.78 17.65
C LYS A 149 4.43 -13.51 16.95
N ILE A 150 4.25 -14.82 17.22
CA ILE A 150 3.19 -15.64 16.61
C ILE A 150 1.79 -15.15 17.01
N ASP A 151 1.58 -14.77 18.26
CA ASP A 151 0.28 -14.33 18.75
C ASP A 151 -0.04 -12.93 18.22
N GLY A 152 0.95 -12.05 18.14
CA GLY A 152 0.83 -10.75 17.49
C GLY A 152 0.45 -10.87 16.02
N SER A 153 1.15 -11.69 15.25
CA SER A 153 0.85 -11.93 13.82
C SER A 153 -0.55 -12.50 13.62
N LYS A 154 -1.02 -13.42 14.46
CA LYS A 154 -2.37 -13.97 14.37
C LYS A 154 -3.45 -12.92 14.65
N THR A 155 -3.30 -12.18 15.75
CA THR A 155 -4.29 -11.15 16.14
C THR A 155 -4.36 -10.04 15.11
N ALA A 156 -3.22 -9.55 14.63
CA ALA A 156 -3.15 -8.57 13.57
C ALA A 156 -3.78 -9.07 12.26
N SER A 157 -3.55 -10.36 11.92
CA SER A 157 -4.15 -10.97 10.72
C SER A 157 -5.67 -11.03 10.79
N VAL A 158 -6.25 -11.33 11.95
CA VAL A 158 -7.71 -11.29 12.14
C VAL A 158 -8.24 -9.88 11.94
N LEU A 159 -7.59 -8.86 12.54
CA LEU A 159 -7.98 -7.46 12.34
C LEU A 159 -7.93 -7.06 10.87
N ALA A 160 -6.88 -7.45 10.14
CA ALA A 160 -6.73 -7.15 8.71
C ALA A 160 -7.87 -7.74 7.86
N ILE A 161 -8.31 -8.96 8.17
CA ILE A 161 -9.43 -9.61 7.47
C ILE A 161 -10.75 -8.92 7.81
N VAL A 162 -10.99 -8.58 9.06
CA VAL A 162 -12.20 -7.82 9.47
C VAL A 162 -12.25 -6.47 8.75
N GLY A 163 -11.13 -5.78 8.63
CA GLY A 163 -11.05 -4.49 7.95
C GLY A 163 -11.35 -4.54 6.44
N LEU A 164 -11.40 -5.72 5.80
CA LEU A 164 -11.85 -5.85 4.40
C LEU A 164 -13.26 -5.30 4.18
N ILE A 165 -14.11 -5.34 5.21
CA ILE A 165 -15.48 -4.80 5.15
C ILE A 165 -15.47 -3.30 4.81
N ASN A 166 -14.39 -2.58 5.16
CA ASN A 166 -14.27 -1.15 4.87
C ASN A 166 -13.95 -0.85 3.39
N LEU A 167 -13.35 -1.78 2.64
CA LEU A 167 -12.96 -1.53 1.24
C LEU A 167 -14.16 -1.26 0.30
N PRO A 168 -15.26 -2.02 0.34
CA PRO A 168 -16.47 -1.68 -0.40
C PRO A 168 -17.00 -0.29 -0.05
N ILE A 169 -16.95 0.11 1.23
CA ILE A 169 -17.38 1.45 1.68
C ILE A 169 -16.49 2.51 1.04
N VAL A 170 -15.16 2.37 1.09
CA VAL A 170 -14.22 3.28 0.40
C VAL A 170 -14.54 3.35 -1.10
N LYS A 171 -14.79 2.21 -1.78
CA LYS A 171 -15.00 2.17 -3.23
C LYS A 171 -16.34 2.78 -3.65
N PHE A 172 -17.42 2.41 -2.98
CA PHE A 172 -18.79 2.72 -3.40
C PHE A 172 -19.44 3.86 -2.60
N SER A 173 -18.69 4.52 -1.71
CA SER A 173 -19.19 5.62 -0.88
C SER A 173 -19.86 6.74 -1.67
N VAL A 174 -19.35 7.07 -2.86
CA VAL A 174 -19.92 8.12 -3.72
C VAL A 174 -21.21 7.67 -4.40
N ASP A 175 -21.37 6.37 -4.63
CA ASP A 175 -22.57 5.81 -5.25
C ASP A 175 -23.69 5.57 -4.21
N TRP A 176 -23.32 5.27 -2.96
CA TRP A 176 -24.27 4.94 -1.89
C TRP A 176 -24.73 6.12 -1.04
N TRP A 177 -23.89 7.17 -0.94
CA TRP A 177 -24.16 8.36 -0.13
C TRP A 177 -23.88 9.64 -0.90
N HIS A 178 -24.53 10.72 -0.48
CA HIS A 178 -24.18 12.07 -0.94
C HIS A 178 -22.82 12.48 -0.38
N THR A 179 -21.85 12.68 -1.25
CA THR A 179 -20.51 13.16 -0.89
C THR A 179 -20.13 14.35 -1.79
N LEU A 180 -19.22 15.19 -1.32
CA LEU A 180 -18.63 16.25 -2.16
C LEU A 180 -17.61 15.71 -3.16
N HIS A 181 -17.22 14.44 -3.01
CA HIS A 181 -16.22 13.82 -3.86
C HIS A 181 -16.79 13.47 -5.23
N GLN A 182 -15.98 13.68 -6.28
CA GLN A 182 -16.37 13.37 -7.65
C GLN A 182 -16.61 11.86 -7.87
N PRO A 183 -17.57 11.48 -8.71
CA PRO A 183 -17.75 10.10 -9.13
C PRO A 183 -16.54 9.60 -9.96
N ALA A 184 -16.48 8.28 -10.20
CA ALA A 184 -15.40 7.68 -10.97
C ALA A 184 -15.30 8.29 -12.38
N SER A 185 -14.15 8.89 -12.70
CA SER A 185 -13.89 9.57 -13.99
C SER A 185 -13.02 8.74 -14.94
N ILE A 186 -12.32 7.71 -14.46
CA ILE A 186 -11.36 6.91 -15.23
C ILE A 186 -11.99 5.59 -15.66
N ILE A 187 -12.47 4.80 -14.68
CA ILE A 187 -13.06 3.48 -14.93
C ILE A 187 -14.57 3.61 -14.84
N LYS A 188 -15.22 3.81 -15.99
CA LYS A 188 -16.68 3.88 -16.12
C LYS A 188 -17.14 3.31 -17.47
N ILE A 189 -18.43 2.95 -17.54
CA ILE A 189 -19.07 2.52 -18.78
C ILE A 189 -19.06 3.71 -19.75
N GLY A 190 -18.56 3.52 -20.96
CA GLY A 190 -18.42 4.58 -21.98
C GLY A 190 -17.02 5.22 -22.06
N GLY A 191 -16.05 4.73 -21.26
CA GLY A 191 -14.66 5.22 -21.28
C GLY A 191 -14.38 6.38 -20.33
N PRO A 192 -13.11 6.79 -20.20
CA PRO A 192 -12.70 7.89 -19.34
C PRO A 192 -13.39 9.22 -19.75
N SER A 193 -13.70 10.04 -18.74
CA SER A 193 -14.22 11.41 -18.96
C SER A 193 -13.18 12.49 -18.66
N ILE A 194 -11.91 12.11 -18.61
CA ILE A 194 -10.76 12.98 -18.40
C ILE A 194 -10.10 13.27 -19.76
N ASP A 195 -9.51 14.44 -19.93
CA ASP A 195 -8.74 14.80 -21.11
C ASP A 195 -7.56 13.84 -21.33
N ASP A 196 -7.29 13.45 -22.58
CA ASP A 196 -6.22 12.49 -22.91
C ASP A 196 -4.84 12.97 -22.43
N LYS A 197 -4.58 14.28 -22.47
CA LYS A 197 -3.33 14.86 -21.96
C LYS A 197 -3.21 14.80 -20.44
N MET A 198 -4.33 14.68 -19.72
CA MET A 198 -4.35 14.43 -18.28
C MET A 198 -4.28 12.94 -17.97
N LEU A 199 -4.82 12.09 -18.84
CA LEU A 199 -4.87 10.64 -18.62
C LEU A 199 -3.48 10.00 -18.66
N LEU A 200 -2.64 10.40 -19.63
CA LEU A 200 -1.28 9.85 -19.79
C LEU A 200 -0.43 10.01 -18.51
N PRO A 201 -0.22 11.24 -17.96
CA PRO A 201 0.55 11.40 -16.73
C PRO A 201 -0.07 10.68 -15.54
N LEU A 202 -1.40 10.59 -15.47
CA LEU A 202 -2.07 9.86 -14.41
C LEU A 202 -1.75 8.36 -14.46
N ILE A 203 -1.78 7.74 -15.63
CA ILE A 203 -1.39 6.34 -15.84
C ILE A 203 0.08 6.13 -15.49
N LEU A 204 0.98 7.02 -15.94
CA LEU A 204 2.40 6.96 -15.59
C LEU A 204 2.62 7.00 -14.08
N MET A 205 1.91 7.87 -13.35
CA MET A 205 1.99 7.97 -11.89
C MET A 205 1.39 6.74 -11.19
N ILE A 206 0.33 6.13 -11.71
CA ILE A 206 -0.19 4.86 -11.20
C ILE A 206 0.89 3.77 -11.31
N PHE A 207 1.55 3.63 -12.45
CA PHE A 207 2.64 2.68 -12.62
C PHE A 207 3.83 3.01 -11.72
N ALA A 208 4.25 4.27 -11.66
CA ALA A 208 5.37 4.72 -10.85
C ALA A 208 5.19 4.34 -9.37
N LEU A 209 4.06 4.71 -8.77
CA LEU A 209 3.81 4.43 -7.35
C LEU A 209 3.53 2.93 -7.10
N SER A 210 2.98 2.20 -8.08
CA SER A 210 2.80 0.74 -7.98
C SER A 210 4.14 0.00 -7.98
N PHE A 211 5.04 0.33 -8.90
CA PHE A 211 6.38 -0.26 -8.94
C PHE A 211 7.24 0.17 -7.74
N PHE A 212 7.11 1.42 -7.29
CA PHE A 212 7.72 1.87 -6.03
C PHE A 212 7.25 1.03 -4.84
N SER A 213 5.94 0.81 -4.71
CA SER A 213 5.37 -0.02 -3.64
C SER A 213 5.92 -1.44 -3.69
N LEU A 214 5.94 -2.04 -4.87
CA LEU A 214 6.47 -3.40 -5.08
C LEU A 214 7.96 -3.47 -4.72
N TYR A 215 8.76 -2.49 -5.13
CA TYR A 215 10.17 -2.38 -4.77
C TYR A 215 10.37 -2.34 -3.25
N MET A 216 9.61 -1.49 -2.57
CA MET A 216 9.70 -1.33 -1.11
C MET A 216 9.23 -2.57 -0.36
N ILE A 217 8.17 -3.25 -0.83
CA ILE A 217 7.72 -4.52 -0.24
C ILE A 217 8.80 -5.58 -0.37
N ILE A 218 9.41 -5.75 -1.55
CA ILE A 218 10.49 -6.71 -1.76
C ILE A 218 11.67 -6.40 -0.82
N LEU A 219 12.06 -5.13 -0.71
CA LEU A 219 13.15 -4.69 0.15
C LEU A 219 12.85 -5.03 1.62
N ASN A 220 11.66 -4.68 2.12
CA ASN A 220 11.25 -4.98 3.49
C ASN A 220 11.20 -6.48 3.79
N VAL A 221 10.69 -7.30 2.86
CA VAL A 221 10.68 -8.77 3.02
C VAL A 221 12.11 -9.30 3.10
N LYS A 222 13.02 -8.83 2.25
CA LYS A 222 14.44 -9.24 2.29
C LYS A 222 15.10 -8.85 3.61
N THR A 223 14.87 -7.64 4.09
CA THR A 223 15.39 -7.18 5.39
C THR A 223 14.93 -8.10 6.52
N LYS A 224 13.62 -8.38 6.60
CA LYS A 224 13.06 -9.28 7.62
C LYS A 224 13.55 -10.73 7.51
N LEU A 225 13.83 -11.22 6.30
CA LEU A 225 14.46 -12.54 6.13
C LEU A 225 15.90 -12.57 6.68
N ILE A 226 16.65 -11.49 6.45
CA ILE A 226 18.02 -11.35 6.98
C ILE A 226 17.97 -11.25 8.51
N GLU A 227 17.07 -10.44 9.08
CA GLU A 227 16.88 -10.32 10.55
C GLU A 227 16.58 -11.66 11.18
N LYS A 228 15.62 -12.43 10.65
CA LYS A 228 15.31 -13.79 11.15
C LYS A 228 16.52 -14.73 11.06
N LYS A 229 17.32 -14.65 10.00
CA LYS A 229 18.53 -15.46 9.87
C LYS A 229 19.59 -15.08 10.92
N CYS A 230 19.80 -13.79 11.14
CA CYS A 230 20.72 -13.29 12.16
C CYS A 230 20.29 -13.72 13.57
N GLU A 231 19.00 -13.57 13.92
CA GLU A 231 18.44 -14.03 15.20
C GLU A 231 18.71 -15.52 15.41
N ALA A 232 18.49 -16.37 14.39
CA ALA A 232 18.73 -17.80 14.48
C ALA A 232 20.21 -18.16 14.68
N LEU A 233 21.13 -17.44 14.04
CA LEU A 233 22.57 -17.64 14.19
C LEU A 233 23.07 -17.23 15.60
N LEU A 234 22.57 -16.10 16.11
CA LEU A 234 22.89 -15.64 17.47
C LEU A 234 22.41 -16.64 18.53
N LEU A 235 21.19 -17.15 18.39
CA LEU A 235 20.68 -18.18 19.32
C LEU A 235 21.55 -19.44 19.29
N LYS A 236 21.97 -19.88 18.09
CA LYS A 236 22.85 -21.06 17.98
C LYS A 236 24.20 -20.83 18.62
N SER A 237 24.86 -19.67 18.41
CA SER A 237 26.15 -19.36 19.02
C SER A 237 26.09 -19.32 20.56
N ASN A 238 25.01 -18.71 21.10
CA ASN A 238 24.82 -18.66 22.55
C ASN A 238 24.62 -20.06 23.16
N LEU A 239 23.87 -20.94 22.48
CA LEU A 239 23.69 -22.33 22.94
C LEU A 239 25.01 -23.14 22.91
N GLU A 240 25.84 -22.94 21.89
CA GLU A 240 27.15 -23.57 21.78
C GLU A 240 28.12 -23.08 22.88
N GLU A 241 28.05 -21.80 23.27
CA GLU A 241 28.84 -21.24 24.35
C GLU A 241 28.44 -21.82 25.72
N ILE A 242 27.14 -21.87 26.01
CA ILE A 242 26.60 -22.48 27.24
C ILE A 242 27.00 -23.95 27.34
N SER A 243 26.96 -24.68 26.23
CA SER A 243 27.34 -26.11 26.23
C SER A 243 28.83 -26.38 26.49
N LYS A 244 29.70 -25.36 26.29
CA LYS A 244 31.15 -25.46 26.55
C LYS A 244 31.53 -25.07 27.99
N THR A 245 30.66 -24.33 28.67
CA THR A 245 30.92 -23.80 30.05
C THR A 245 30.25 -24.60 31.16
N GLY A 246 29.38 -25.55 30.84
CA GLY A 246 28.73 -26.49 31.76
C GLY A 246 29.27 -27.91 31.60
#